data_1063f3ff0bb67d7f0752b02143ebd9c7
#
_entry.id   1063f3ff0bb67d7f0752b02143ebd9c7
#
_cell.length_a   1.000
_cell.length_b   1.000
_cell.length_c   1.000
_cell.angle_alpha   90.00
_cell.angle_beta   90.00
_cell.angle_gamma   90.00
#
_symmetry.space_group_name_H-M   'P 1'
#
loop_
_entity.id
_entity.type
_entity.pdbx_description
1 polymer ?
#
loop_
_entity_poly.entity_id
_entity_poly.type
_entity_poly.pdbx_seq_one_letter_code
_entity_poly.pdbx_strand_id
1 'polypeptide(L)'
;MKKDVQETFERALAGFEKRQEDVRQRLREREKFETEWAQIRTAVVVPALEEVKALLSNAGWQCEVRTEKDQGVHFTIYRGNVHGERPYISFQPQKPKNTIMVYVATKGAGSELGSFALNEITQDFIQSEAAKFFERLTVEQSIPSAQ
;
A
#
# COMPACT_ATOMS: atom_id res chain seq x y z
N MET A 1 25.86 38.38 31.22
CA MET A 1 25.69 36.91 31.09
C MET A 1 27.05 36.26 30.88
N LYS A 2 27.33 35.17 31.55
CA LYS A 2 28.60 34.46 31.35
C LYS A 2 28.65 33.91 29.92
N LYS A 3 29.83 33.87 29.34
CA LYS A 3 30.07 33.47 27.97
C LYS A 3 29.61 32.05 27.68
N ASP A 4 29.88 31.10 28.59
CA ASP A 4 29.51 29.73 28.45
C ASP A 4 27.97 29.50 28.50
N VAL A 5 27.27 30.31 29.30
CA VAL A 5 25.82 30.32 29.37
C VAL A 5 25.23 30.83 28.07
N GLN A 6 25.77 31.93 27.54
CA GLN A 6 25.35 32.49 26.27
C GLN A 6 25.55 31.52 25.13
N GLU A 7 26.70 30.84 25.06
CA GLU A 7 27.01 29.83 24.05
C GLU A 7 26.04 28.66 24.12
N THR A 8 25.62 28.26 25.33
CA THR A 8 24.63 27.19 25.52
C THR A 8 23.27 27.57 24.93
N PHE A 9 22.82 28.82 25.21
CA PHE A 9 21.56 29.30 24.64
C PHE A 9 21.63 29.40 23.11
N GLU A 10 22.73 29.91 22.58
CA GLU A 10 22.93 30.05 21.14
C GLU A 10 22.89 28.68 20.44
N ARG A 11 23.56 27.68 21.03
CA ARG A 11 23.52 26.28 20.51
C ARG A 11 22.13 25.71 20.55
N ALA A 12 21.42 25.90 21.66
CA ALA A 12 20.07 25.39 21.84
C ALA A 12 19.11 26.01 20.84
N LEU A 13 19.25 27.34 20.61
CA LEU A 13 18.44 28.07 19.63
C LEU A 13 18.71 27.57 18.21
N ALA A 14 19.98 27.40 17.84
CA ALA A 14 20.39 26.91 16.53
C ALA A 14 19.88 25.46 16.32
N GLY A 15 19.99 24.62 17.34
CA GLY A 15 19.49 23.25 17.30
C GLY A 15 17.97 23.19 17.16
N PHE A 16 17.26 24.07 17.86
CA PHE A 16 15.81 24.17 17.75
C PHE A 16 15.39 24.59 16.34
N GLU A 17 16.03 25.61 15.78
CA GLU A 17 15.73 26.07 14.42
C GLU A 17 15.96 24.96 13.39
N LYS A 18 17.06 24.22 13.53
CA LYS A 18 17.35 23.09 12.65
C LYS A 18 16.28 22.01 12.75
N ARG A 19 15.87 21.66 13.97
CA ARG A 19 14.81 20.64 14.17
C ARG A 19 13.48 21.11 13.59
N GLN A 20 13.16 22.40 13.70
CA GLN A 20 11.94 22.96 13.12
C GLN A 20 11.98 22.87 11.59
N GLU A 21 13.12 23.15 10.98
CA GLU A 21 13.26 23.04 9.53
C GLU A 21 13.15 21.58 9.08
N ASP A 22 13.75 20.65 9.82
CA ASP A 22 13.64 19.21 9.53
C ASP A 22 12.17 18.73 9.60
N VAL A 23 11.41 19.22 10.58
CA VAL A 23 9.98 18.90 10.70
C VAL A 23 9.21 19.44 9.50
N ARG A 24 9.45 20.70 9.11
CA ARG A 24 8.80 21.30 7.94
C ARG A 24 9.12 20.52 6.67
N GLN A 25 10.37 20.11 6.51
CA GLN A 25 10.80 19.33 5.34
C GLN A 25 10.07 17.98 5.27
N ARG A 26 9.98 17.27 6.39
CA ARG A 26 9.26 15.99 6.45
C ARG A 26 7.77 16.14 6.15
N LEU A 27 7.15 17.23 6.63
CA LEU A 27 5.75 17.53 6.33
C LEU A 27 5.54 17.78 4.84
N ARG A 28 6.45 18.57 4.21
CA ARG A 28 6.38 18.81 2.77
C ARG A 28 6.52 17.53 1.96
N GLU A 29 7.46 16.66 2.35
CA GLU A 29 7.68 15.38 1.68
C GLU A 29 6.46 14.46 1.83
N ARG A 30 5.84 14.44 3.00
CA ARG A 30 4.63 13.66 3.25
C ARG A 30 3.47 14.15 2.40
N GLU A 31 3.25 15.47 2.36
CA GLU A 31 2.17 16.06 1.57
C GLU A 31 2.35 15.77 0.09
N LYS A 32 3.58 15.87 -0.39
CA LYS A 32 3.93 15.52 -1.77
C LYS A 32 3.63 14.05 -2.05
N PHE A 33 4.05 13.15 -1.15
CA PHE A 33 3.77 11.72 -1.28
C PHE A 33 2.27 11.45 -1.31
N GLU A 34 1.50 12.03 -0.41
CA GLU A 34 0.05 11.83 -0.35
C GLU A 34 -0.64 12.30 -1.62
N THR A 35 -0.21 13.43 -2.16
CA THR A 35 -0.75 13.97 -3.41
C THR A 35 -0.41 13.06 -4.59
N GLU A 36 0.82 12.62 -4.70
CA GLU A 36 1.27 11.72 -5.77
C GLU A 36 0.59 10.36 -5.66
N TRP A 37 0.45 9.82 -4.45
CA TRP A 37 -0.26 8.56 -4.24
C TRP A 37 -1.72 8.66 -4.66
N ALA A 38 -2.40 9.75 -4.30
CA ALA A 38 -3.80 9.94 -4.69
C ALA A 38 -3.96 9.93 -6.21
N GLN A 39 -3.03 10.53 -6.95
CA GLN A 39 -3.03 10.54 -8.40
C GLN A 39 -2.75 9.15 -8.98
N ILE A 40 -1.75 8.45 -8.48
CA ILE A 40 -1.37 7.11 -8.93
C ILE A 40 -2.49 6.12 -8.61
N ARG A 41 -3.07 6.20 -7.44
CA ARG A 41 -4.20 5.36 -7.05
C ARG A 41 -5.35 5.47 -8.05
N THR A 42 -5.74 6.69 -8.38
CA THR A 42 -6.88 6.94 -9.25
C THR A 42 -6.57 6.67 -10.73
N ALA A 43 -5.37 7.03 -11.18
CA ALA A 43 -5.00 6.94 -12.59
C ALA A 43 -4.39 5.60 -12.99
N VAL A 44 -3.77 4.88 -12.05
CA VAL A 44 -3.01 3.65 -12.33
C VAL A 44 -3.57 2.44 -11.60
N VAL A 45 -3.64 2.51 -10.26
CA VAL A 45 -3.96 1.32 -9.44
C VAL A 45 -5.38 0.84 -9.65
N VAL A 46 -6.35 1.70 -9.48
CA VAL A 46 -7.76 1.34 -9.61
C VAL A 46 -8.09 0.88 -11.04
N PRO A 47 -7.70 1.61 -12.10
CA PRO A 47 -7.96 1.15 -13.46
C PRO A 47 -7.29 -0.19 -13.79
N ALA A 48 -6.05 -0.42 -13.33
CA ALA A 48 -5.34 -1.67 -13.55
C ALA A 48 -6.09 -2.85 -12.90
N LEU A 49 -6.59 -2.65 -11.68
CA LEU A 49 -7.35 -3.67 -10.96
C LEU A 49 -8.74 -3.88 -11.57
N GLU A 50 -9.38 -2.82 -12.07
CA GLU A 50 -10.67 -2.94 -12.75
C GLU A 50 -10.55 -3.78 -14.03
N GLU A 51 -9.43 -3.66 -14.73
CA GLU A 51 -9.14 -4.48 -15.91
C GLU A 51 -8.98 -5.97 -15.52
N VAL A 52 -8.27 -6.25 -14.44
CA VAL A 52 -8.14 -7.61 -13.90
C VAL A 52 -9.52 -8.15 -13.46
N LYS A 53 -10.31 -7.32 -12.81
CA LYS A 53 -11.68 -7.67 -12.39
C LYS A 53 -12.52 -8.08 -13.58
N ALA A 54 -12.47 -7.32 -14.68
CA ALA A 54 -13.23 -7.64 -15.88
C ALA A 54 -12.84 -9.01 -16.45
N LEU A 55 -11.52 -9.29 -16.50
CA LEU A 55 -11.01 -10.57 -16.97
C LEU A 55 -11.49 -11.73 -16.09
N LEU A 56 -11.35 -11.61 -14.79
CA LEU A 56 -11.72 -12.66 -13.85
C LEU A 56 -13.22 -12.86 -13.73
N SER A 57 -14.00 -11.79 -13.83
CA SER A 57 -15.46 -11.85 -13.82
C SER A 57 -15.99 -12.66 -15.00
N ASN A 58 -15.38 -12.51 -16.17
CA ASN A 58 -15.73 -13.32 -17.34
C ASN A 58 -15.44 -14.80 -17.15
N ALA A 59 -14.53 -15.14 -16.24
CA ALA A 59 -14.17 -16.51 -15.92
C ALA A 59 -14.96 -17.07 -14.71
N GLY A 60 -15.94 -16.32 -14.20
CA GLY A 60 -16.81 -16.77 -13.10
C GLY A 60 -16.31 -16.43 -11.71
N TRP A 61 -15.26 -15.61 -11.58
CA TRP A 61 -14.78 -15.14 -10.30
C TRP A 61 -15.45 -13.84 -9.89
N GLN A 62 -15.55 -13.63 -8.60
CA GLN A 62 -16.08 -12.38 -8.04
C GLN A 62 -14.92 -11.54 -7.54
N CYS A 63 -14.93 -10.28 -7.90
CA CYS A 63 -13.86 -9.35 -7.56
C CYS A 63 -14.45 -8.02 -7.07
N GLU A 64 -13.78 -7.39 -6.12
CA GLU A 64 -14.16 -6.09 -5.61
C GLU A 64 -12.92 -5.21 -5.44
N VAL A 65 -12.96 -4.02 -6.00
CA VAL A 65 -11.93 -3.00 -5.82
C VAL A 65 -12.47 -1.96 -4.86
N ARG A 66 -11.79 -1.76 -3.73
CA ARG A 66 -12.24 -0.84 -2.70
C ARG A 66 -11.11 0.06 -2.23
N THR A 67 -11.38 1.36 -2.12
CA THR A 67 -10.46 2.30 -1.49
C THR A 67 -10.76 2.37 -0.01
N GLU A 68 -9.76 2.16 0.82
CA GLU A 68 -9.89 2.16 2.27
C GLU A 68 -9.74 3.58 2.85
N LYS A 69 -10.09 3.74 4.13
CA LYS A 69 -9.98 5.02 4.84
C LYS A 69 -8.53 5.51 4.96
N ASP A 70 -7.57 4.58 5.01
CA ASP A 70 -6.15 4.89 5.04
C ASP A 70 -5.59 5.24 3.66
N GLN A 71 -6.46 5.40 2.66
CA GLN A 71 -6.13 5.69 1.27
C GLN A 71 -5.48 4.51 0.53
N GLY A 72 -5.46 3.33 1.13
CA GLY A 72 -5.02 2.10 0.46
C GLY A 72 -6.08 1.57 -0.48
N VAL A 73 -5.67 0.70 -1.41
CA VAL A 73 -6.57 0.01 -2.33
C VAL A 73 -6.58 -1.47 -1.99
N HIS A 74 -7.78 -2.01 -1.85
CA HIS A 74 -8.03 -3.39 -1.46
C HIS A 74 -8.69 -4.10 -2.62
N PHE A 75 -8.12 -5.22 -3.07
CA PHE A 75 -8.65 -6.00 -4.18
C PHE A 75 -8.98 -7.41 -3.68
N THR A 76 -10.27 -7.71 -3.58
CA THR A 76 -10.78 -8.99 -3.10
C THR A 76 -11.11 -9.88 -4.30
N ILE A 77 -10.67 -11.15 -4.25
CA ILE A 77 -10.95 -12.15 -5.28
C ILE A 77 -11.50 -13.39 -4.60
N TYR A 78 -12.68 -13.85 -5.02
CA TYR A 78 -13.25 -15.06 -4.44
C TYR A 78 -14.20 -15.75 -5.43
N ARG A 79 -14.53 -16.99 -5.13
CA ARG A 79 -15.47 -17.78 -5.91
C ARG A 79 -16.34 -18.59 -4.96
N GLY A 80 -17.65 -18.54 -5.18
CA GLY A 80 -18.60 -19.26 -4.35
C GLY A 80 -18.77 -18.65 -2.96
N ASN A 81 -19.29 -19.46 -2.03
CA ASN A 81 -19.47 -19.04 -0.65
C ASN A 81 -18.16 -19.15 0.12
N VAL A 82 -17.71 -18.02 0.67
CA VAL A 82 -16.49 -17.97 1.48
C VAL A 82 -16.90 -17.73 2.93
N HIS A 83 -16.47 -18.64 3.80
CA HIS A 83 -16.63 -18.48 5.24
C HIS A 83 -15.45 -17.71 5.80
N GLY A 84 -15.72 -16.59 6.48
CA GLY A 84 -14.68 -15.75 7.04
C GLY A 84 -14.21 -14.68 6.07
N GLU A 85 -12.98 -14.18 6.26
CA GLU A 85 -12.42 -13.17 5.38
C GLU A 85 -12.14 -13.70 3.98
N ARG A 86 -12.50 -12.88 3.00
CA ARG A 86 -12.24 -13.18 1.60
C ARG A 86 -10.77 -12.92 1.28
N PRO A 87 -10.14 -13.72 0.41
CA PRO A 87 -8.78 -13.47 -0.01
C PRO A 87 -8.63 -12.11 -0.68
N TYR A 88 -7.53 -11.43 -0.41
CA TYR A 88 -7.30 -10.12 -0.98
C TYR A 88 -5.82 -9.78 -1.15
N ILE A 89 -5.55 -8.87 -2.07
CA ILE A 89 -4.28 -8.18 -2.18
C ILE A 89 -4.54 -6.70 -1.94
N SER A 90 -3.68 -6.03 -1.20
CA SER A 90 -3.83 -4.62 -0.91
C SER A 90 -2.55 -3.84 -1.18
N PHE A 91 -2.73 -2.57 -1.53
CA PHE A 91 -1.66 -1.61 -1.81
C PHE A 91 -1.87 -0.46 -0.85
N GLN A 92 -1.00 -0.34 0.15
CA GLN A 92 -1.21 0.57 1.27
C GLN A 92 -0.07 1.58 1.40
N PRO A 93 -0.40 2.88 1.53
CA PRO A 93 0.64 3.87 1.81
C PRO A 93 1.19 3.66 3.22
N GLN A 94 2.51 3.70 3.34
CA GLN A 94 3.21 3.57 4.61
C GLN A 94 3.84 4.90 5.01
N LYS A 95 3.57 5.31 6.23
CA LYS A 95 4.20 6.48 6.85
C LYS A 95 5.10 5.98 7.99
N PRO A 96 6.25 6.57 8.22
CA PRO A 96 6.81 7.77 7.57
C PRO A 96 7.67 7.48 6.34
N LYS A 97 7.77 6.23 5.90
CA LYS A 97 8.69 5.82 4.82
C LYS A 97 8.32 6.36 3.43
N ASN A 98 7.06 6.81 3.25
CA ASN A 98 6.56 7.30 1.97
C ASN A 98 6.73 6.26 0.85
N THR A 99 6.35 5.03 1.15
CA THR A 99 6.36 3.90 0.23
C THR A 99 4.99 3.24 0.22
N ILE A 100 4.79 2.35 -0.74
CA ILE A 100 3.56 1.55 -0.83
C ILE A 100 3.88 0.12 -0.43
N MET A 101 3.18 -0.38 0.58
CA MET A 101 3.29 -1.77 1.00
C MET A 101 2.29 -2.61 0.23
N VAL A 102 2.75 -3.73 -0.31
CA VAL A 102 1.88 -4.74 -0.91
C VAL A 102 1.69 -5.86 0.08
N TYR A 103 0.43 -6.18 0.37
CA TYR A 103 0.05 -7.17 1.36
C TYR A 103 -0.95 -8.13 0.75
N VAL A 104 -0.81 -9.42 1.04
CA VAL A 104 -1.74 -10.44 0.57
C VAL A 104 -2.27 -11.25 1.75
N ALA A 105 -3.52 -11.69 1.65
CA ALA A 105 -4.13 -12.57 2.64
C ALA A 105 -4.92 -13.68 1.95
N THR A 106 -4.65 -14.91 2.35
CA THR A 106 -5.39 -16.09 1.91
C THR A 106 -5.71 -16.95 3.14
N LYS A 107 -6.92 -17.47 3.23
CA LYS A 107 -7.35 -18.36 4.32
C LYS A 107 -6.99 -17.89 5.72
N GLY A 108 -7.12 -16.58 5.98
CA GLY A 108 -6.82 -16.01 7.29
C GLY A 108 -5.34 -15.79 7.58
N ALA A 109 -4.46 -16.18 6.69
CA ALA A 109 -3.02 -15.90 6.81
C ALA A 109 -2.64 -14.77 5.87
N GLY A 110 -1.96 -13.76 6.41
CA GLY A 110 -1.52 -12.62 5.64
C GLY A 110 0.00 -12.49 5.64
N SER A 111 0.54 -11.88 4.59
CA SER A 111 1.97 -11.58 4.52
C SER A 111 2.25 -10.33 3.71
N GLU A 112 3.28 -9.60 4.12
CA GLU A 112 3.80 -8.46 3.38
C GLU A 112 4.68 -8.97 2.25
N LEU A 113 4.42 -8.51 1.02
CA LEU A 113 5.25 -8.87 -0.13
C LEU A 113 6.43 -7.91 -0.30
N GLY A 114 6.33 -6.72 0.24
CA GLY A 114 7.39 -5.73 0.19
C GLY A 114 6.86 -4.31 0.18
N SER A 115 7.79 -3.37 0.24
CA SER A 115 7.51 -1.93 0.17
C SER A 115 8.16 -1.37 -1.08
N PHE A 116 7.42 -0.54 -1.81
CA PHE A 116 7.81 -0.05 -3.13
C PHE A 116 7.69 1.46 -3.21
N ALA A 117 8.60 2.08 -3.95
CA ALA A 117 8.54 3.52 -4.19
C ALA A 117 7.39 3.82 -5.18
N LEU A 118 6.87 5.05 -5.15
CA LEU A 118 5.76 5.43 -6.02
C LEU A 118 6.07 5.24 -7.51
N ASN A 119 7.31 5.47 -7.92
CA ASN A 119 7.70 5.31 -9.33
C ASN A 119 7.73 3.85 -9.79
N GLU A 120 7.67 2.90 -8.86
CA GLU A 120 7.59 1.48 -9.16
C GLU A 120 6.14 1.01 -9.36
N ILE A 121 5.17 1.83 -8.95
CA ILE A 121 3.75 1.49 -9.02
C ILE A 121 3.23 1.84 -10.41
N THR A 122 3.34 0.87 -11.32
CA THR A 122 2.88 0.98 -12.70
C THR A 122 1.72 0.01 -12.93
N GLN A 123 1.03 0.17 -14.06
CA GLN A 123 -0.03 -0.77 -14.45
C GLN A 123 0.51 -2.20 -14.51
N ASP A 124 1.66 -2.40 -15.14
CA ASP A 124 2.27 -3.73 -15.26
C ASP A 124 2.63 -4.31 -13.90
N PHE A 125 3.17 -3.49 -13.00
CA PHE A 125 3.47 -3.93 -11.63
C PHE A 125 2.21 -4.39 -10.90
N ILE A 126 1.16 -3.59 -10.91
CA ILE A 126 -0.10 -3.89 -10.24
C ILE A 126 -0.70 -5.19 -10.79
N GLN A 127 -0.77 -5.32 -12.11
CA GLN A 127 -1.36 -6.49 -12.75
C GLN A 127 -0.51 -7.74 -12.56
N SER A 128 0.81 -7.60 -12.55
CA SER A 128 1.73 -8.70 -12.28
C SER A 128 1.58 -9.23 -10.86
N GLU A 129 1.48 -8.33 -9.88
CA GLU A 129 1.28 -8.74 -8.48
C GLU A 129 -0.09 -9.38 -8.27
N ALA A 130 -1.13 -8.85 -8.91
CA ALA A 130 -2.46 -9.44 -8.88
C ALA A 130 -2.47 -10.83 -9.52
N ALA A 131 -1.74 -11.01 -10.63
CA ALA A 131 -1.63 -12.31 -11.31
C ALA A 131 -0.93 -13.35 -10.43
N LYS A 132 0.16 -12.99 -9.78
CA LYS A 132 0.87 -13.88 -8.85
C LYS A 132 -0.02 -14.28 -7.69
N PHE A 133 -0.75 -13.32 -7.14
CA PHE A 133 -1.70 -13.58 -6.06
C PHE A 133 -2.80 -14.54 -6.51
N PHE A 134 -3.38 -14.31 -7.68
CA PHE A 134 -4.43 -15.17 -8.24
C PHE A 134 -3.93 -16.59 -8.50
N GLU A 135 -2.74 -16.73 -9.06
CA GLU A 135 -2.12 -18.03 -9.30
C GLU A 135 -1.97 -18.79 -8.00
N ARG A 136 -1.44 -18.16 -6.96
CA ARG A 136 -1.31 -18.74 -5.62
C ARG A 136 -2.67 -19.16 -5.06
N LEU A 137 -3.66 -18.28 -5.20
CA LEU A 137 -5.02 -18.53 -4.72
C LEU A 137 -5.65 -19.75 -5.40
N THR A 138 -5.51 -19.90 -6.72
CA THR A 138 -6.06 -21.00 -7.47
C THR A 138 -5.39 -22.34 -7.11
N VAL A 139 -4.09 -22.33 -6.87
CA VAL A 139 -3.36 -23.51 -6.41
C VAL A 139 -3.88 -23.95 -5.03
N GLU A 140 -4.02 -23.02 -4.10
CA GLU A 140 -4.55 -23.32 -2.76
C GLU A 140 -5.97 -23.87 -2.81
N GLN A 141 -6.83 -23.31 -3.66
CA GLN A 141 -8.22 -23.73 -3.78
C GLN A 141 -8.41 -25.05 -4.56
N SER A 142 -7.45 -25.42 -5.40
CA SER A 142 -7.51 -26.67 -6.14
C SER A 142 -7.02 -27.88 -5.34
N ILE A 143 -6.39 -27.65 -4.17
CA ILE A 143 -6.02 -28.74 -3.26
C ILE A 143 -7.30 -29.31 -2.66
N PRO A 144 -7.60 -30.62 -2.82
CA PRO A 144 -8.78 -31.19 -2.23
C PRO A 144 -8.78 -30.95 -0.72
N SER A 145 -9.89 -30.40 -0.21
CA SER A 145 -10.08 -30.34 1.23
C SER A 145 -9.96 -31.76 1.76
N ALA A 146 -9.23 -31.93 2.86
CA ALA A 146 -8.91 -33.21 3.47
C ALA A 146 -10.11 -34.20 3.41
N GLN A 147 -9.92 -35.21 2.62
CA GLN A 147 -10.89 -36.29 2.50
C GLN A 147 -10.64 -37.32 3.57
#